data_eadba5fd4c8815742e06614e681472d3
#
_entry.id   eadba5fd4c8815742e06614e681472d3
#
_cell.length_a   1.000
_cell.length_b   1.000
_cell.length_c   1.000
_cell.angle_alpha   90.00
_cell.angle_beta   90.00
_cell.angle_gamma   90.00
#
_symmetry.space_group_name_H-M   'P 1'
#
loop_
_entity.id
_entity.type
_entity.pdbx_description
1 polymer ?
#
loop_
_entity_poly.entity_id
_entity_poly.type
_entity_poly.pdbx_seq_one_letter_code
_entity_poly.pdbx_strand_id
1 'polypeptide(L)'
;AERERDALEQNYPPLDQVLHYTDDRTHLWERRNTDDDFLHLRIGNGQRPMAAEILYPRERFSLDDDALEQQMQELAQRKGMLDNVPIMADLLSNRVCGVLGSHQAAIDFVLSLIMRLCVLHSYDEVKTVFLLEPEDLNRMTFIRYLPHSWDNQRTTRFIAADSRESYPIGEYFKRELGLDDKRDKHDGTARKRPHYVVFAMSKRLFDCVEPLKDIIQSDEDLGVTVLTVFDDVPKECSLLFTLSDSGQHTMTYLREIDRPDAIFALDPYSPEDAGRCMRIVANTDLRIVSQAYSLPKTVTFLEMFGVGRVEDLNPMKRWRESNPMKSLSTPVGIGSGGELMQLDLHQKFQGPHGLVAGMTGSGKSEFLITYILSMAVNYHPDEVAFALID
;
A
#
# COMPACT_ATOMS: atom_id res chain seq x y z
N ALA A 1 -20.60 -6.15 -25.57
CA ALA A 1 -21.36 -6.19 -24.30
C ALA A 1 -20.93 -7.38 -23.45
N GLU A 2 -21.17 -8.65 -23.88
CA GLU A 2 -20.82 -9.84 -23.07
C GLU A 2 -19.34 -9.91 -22.73
N ARG A 3 -18.45 -9.79 -23.73
CA ARG A 3 -16.98 -9.80 -23.49
C ARG A 3 -16.51 -8.70 -22.56
N GLU A 4 -17.13 -7.52 -22.62
CA GLU A 4 -16.81 -6.41 -21.73
C GLU A 4 -17.30 -6.68 -20.31
N ARG A 5 -18.49 -7.25 -20.17
CA ARG A 5 -19.03 -7.71 -18.88
C ARG A 5 -18.15 -8.76 -18.25
N ASP A 6 -17.81 -9.82 -18.99
CA ASP A 6 -16.98 -10.92 -18.51
C ASP A 6 -15.59 -10.42 -18.06
N ALA A 7 -14.98 -9.50 -18.83
CA ALA A 7 -13.71 -8.90 -18.47
C ALA A 7 -13.81 -8.04 -17.19
N LEU A 8 -14.91 -7.29 -17.03
CA LEU A 8 -15.14 -6.48 -15.82
C LEU A 8 -15.38 -7.38 -14.59
N GLU A 9 -16.16 -8.45 -14.71
CA GLU A 9 -16.40 -9.37 -13.61
C GLU A 9 -15.14 -10.15 -13.23
N GLN A 10 -14.33 -10.52 -14.20
CA GLN A 10 -13.06 -11.21 -13.96
C GLN A 10 -12.05 -10.30 -13.23
N ASN A 11 -11.96 -9.02 -13.64
CA ASN A 11 -11.02 -8.07 -13.03
C ASN A 11 -11.52 -7.50 -11.71
N TYR A 12 -12.84 -7.41 -11.52
CA TYR A 12 -13.47 -6.85 -10.32
C TYR A 12 -14.55 -7.81 -9.80
N PRO A 13 -14.17 -8.94 -9.19
CA PRO A 13 -15.10 -9.96 -8.72
C PRO A 13 -16.00 -9.45 -7.58
N PRO A 14 -17.15 -10.08 -7.35
CA PRO A 14 -18.03 -9.76 -6.24
C PRO A 14 -17.38 -10.08 -4.89
N LEU A 15 -17.89 -9.46 -3.80
CA LEU A 15 -17.23 -9.50 -2.50
C LEU A 15 -17.12 -10.92 -1.93
N ASP A 16 -18.13 -11.75 -2.11
CA ASP A 16 -18.12 -13.14 -1.69
C ASP A 16 -16.94 -13.93 -2.31
N GLN A 17 -16.66 -13.72 -3.59
CA GLN A 17 -15.49 -14.33 -4.26
C GLN A 17 -14.17 -13.78 -3.71
N VAL A 18 -14.08 -12.45 -3.50
CA VAL A 18 -12.86 -11.81 -2.91
C VAL A 18 -12.55 -12.40 -1.54
N LEU A 19 -13.56 -12.64 -0.71
CA LEU A 19 -13.36 -13.23 0.62
C LEU A 19 -12.74 -14.64 0.57
N HIS A 20 -12.92 -15.38 -0.51
CA HIS A 20 -12.31 -16.71 -0.70
C HIS A 20 -10.86 -16.66 -1.19
N TYR A 21 -10.33 -15.50 -1.59
CA TYR A 21 -8.93 -15.36 -2.00
C TYR A 21 -7.92 -15.69 -0.88
N THR A 22 -8.38 -15.68 0.37
CA THR A 22 -7.57 -16.11 1.51
C THR A 22 -7.42 -17.63 1.63
N ASP A 23 -8.26 -18.43 0.96
CA ASP A 23 -8.27 -19.89 1.12
C ASP A 23 -7.06 -20.53 0.44
N ASP A 24 -6.74 -20.11 -0.79
CA ASP A 24 -5.60 -20.59 -1.57
C ASP A 24 -4.45 -19.58 -1.63
N ARG A 25 -4.69 -18.33 -1.23
CA ARG A 25 -3.76 -17.20 -1.25
C ARG A 25 -3.23 -16.81 -2.64
N THR A 26 -3.87 -17.27 -3.72
CA THR A 26 -3.42 -17.04 -5.09
C THR A 26 -3.58 -15.58 -5.49
N HIS A 27 -4.69 -14.96 -5.07
CA HIS A 27 -5.06 -13.58 -5.38
C HIS A 27 -5.00 -12.66 -4.15
N LEU A 28 -4.49 -13.18 -3.00
CA LEU A 28 -4.32 -12.37 -1.81
C LEU A 28 -3.21 -11.33 -2.05
N TRP A 29 -3.56 -10.04 -1.87
CA TRP A 29 -2.65 -8.91 -2.06
C TRP A 29 -2.09 -8.82 -3.49
N GLU A 30 -2.91 -9.12 -4.49
CA GLU A 30 -2.49 -9.11 -5.89
C GLU A 30 -2.28 -7.71 -6.45
N ARG A 31 -3.02 -6.69 -5.93
CA ARG A 31 -2.95 -5.31 -6.43
C ARG A 31 -1.83 -4.53 -5.80
N ARG A 32 -0.89 -4.12 -6.64
CA ARG A 32 0.31 -3.40 -6.23
C ARG A 32 0.20 -1.92 -6.57
N ASN A 33 0.94 -1.09 -5.85
CA ASN A 33 0.99 0.35 -6.10
C ASN A 33 1.59 0.74 -7.48
N THR A 34 2.07 -0.23 -8.25
CA THR A 34 2.54 -0.07 -9.63
C THR A 34 1.48 -0.39 -10.67
N ASP A 35 0.35 -0.94 -10.25
CA ASP A 35 -0.70 -1.42 -11.13
C ASP A 35 -1.73 -0.31 -11.39
N ASP A 36 -2.28 -0.25 -12.59
CA ASP A 36 -3.24 0.75 -13.01
C ASP A 36 -4.57 0.69 -12.23
N ASP A 37 -4.86 -0.46 -11.60
CA ASP A 37 -6.05 -0.69 -10.80
C ASP A 37 -5.82 -0.57 -9.28
N PHE A 38 -4.66 -0.04 -8.87
CA PHE A 38 -4.37 0.24 -7.48
C PHE A 38 -5.41 1.19 -6.87
N LEU A 39 -6.04 0.78 -5.77
CA LEU A 39 -7.14 1.49 -5.10
C LEU A 39 -8.40 1.73 -5.96
N HIS A 40 -8.53 1.05 -7.11
CA HIS A 40 -9.79 0.96 -7.83
C HIS A 40 -10.64 -0.15 -7.19
N LEU A 41 -11.57 0.23 -6.34
CA LEU A 41 -12.37 -0.72 -5.59
C LEU A 41 -13.75 -0.88 -6.21
N ARG A 42 -14.19 -2.12 -6.40
CA ARG A 42 -15.60 -2.39 -6.67
C ARG A 42 -16.42 -2.01 -5.44
N ILE A 43 -17.43 -1.18 -5.63
CA ILE A 43 -18.34 -0.75 -4.57
C ILE A 43 -19.66 -1.52 -4.58
N GLY A 44 -19.94 -2.24 -5.66
CA GLY A 44 -21.14 -3.02 -5.83
C GLY A 44 -21.43 -3.32 -7.28
N ASN A 45 -22.68 -3.62 -7.56
CA ASN A 45 -23.18 -4.00 -8.87
C ASN A 45 -24.24 -3.01 -9.35
N GLY A 46 -24.20 -2.65 -10.64
CA GLY A 46 -25.10 -1.62 -11.16
C GLY A 46 -25.14 -1.55 -12.67
N GLN A 47 -25.36 -0.34 -13.18
CA GLN A 47 -25.42 -0.05 -14.60
C GLN A 47 -24.33 0.95 -14.99
N ARG A 48 -23.68 0.74 -16.13
CA ARG A 48 -22.72 1.67 -16.71
C ARG A 48 -22.81 1.73 -18.24
N PRO A 49 -22.44 2.85 -18.86
CA PRO A 49 -22.31 2.92 -20.30
C PRO A 49 -21.25 1.96 -20.82
N MET A 50 -21.49 1.33 -21.96
CA MET A 50 -20.49 0.54 -22.67
C MET A 50 -19.29 1.41 -23.07
N ALA A 51 -18.09 0.87 -22.97
CA ALA A 51 -16.88 1.52 -23.48
C ALA A 51 -16.80 1.43 -25.01
N ALA A 52 -17.40 0.42 -25.61
CA ALA A 52 -17.39 0.21 -27.05
C ALA A 52 -18.17 1.31 -27.79
N GLU A 53 -17.52 1.93 -28.78
CA GLU A 53 -18.19 2.84 -29.71
C GLU A 53 -18.99 2.04 -30.74
N ILE A 54 -20.22 2.49 -31.01
CA ILE A 54 -21.03 1.92 -32.08
C ILE A 54 -20.57 2.54 -33.39
N LEU A 55 -19.81 1.77 -34.15
CA LEU A 55 -19.41 2.19 -35.49
C LEU A 55 -20.56 1.93 -36.46
N TYR A 56 -21.03 3.00 -37.11
CA TYR A 56 -21.97 2.89 -38.20
C TYR A 56 -21.30 3.37 -39.50
N PRO A 57 -21.67 2.83 -40.70
CA PRO A 57 -21.13 3.28 -41.98
C PRO A 57 -21.40 4.76 -42.17
N ARG A 58 -20.35 5.60 -42.30
CA ARG A 58 -20.51 6.98 -42.73
C ARG A 58 -20.88 6.97 -44.21
N GLU A 59 -22.00 7.61 -44.53
CA GLU A 59 -22.51 7.59 -45.89
C GLU A 59 -21.69 8.34 -46.92
N ARG A 60 -21.81 7.80 -48.12
CA ARG A 60 -21.43 8.49 -49.35
C ARG A 60 -22.64 9.31 -49.81
N PHE A 61 -22.61 10.62 -49.61
CA PHE A 61 -23.48 11.63 -50.18
C PHE A 61 -24.86 11.13 -50.64
N SER A 62 -25.87 11.20 -49.82
CA SER A 62 -27.27 11.10 -50.16
C SER A 62 -27.84 12.51 -50.27
N LEU A 63 -28.65 12.77 -51.31
CA LEU A 63 -29.30 14.06 -51.55
C LEU A 63 -30.67 14.18 -50.85
N ASP A 64 -31.11 13.13 -50.22
CA ASP A 64 -32.36 13.09 -49.45
C ASP A 64 -32.08 12.88 -47.95
N ASP A 65 -32.69 13.73 -47.12
CA ASP A 65 -32.72 13.56 -45.65
C ASP A 65 -33.48 12.28 -45.30
N ASP A 66 -32.76 11.19 -45.13
CA ASP A 66 -33.37 9.91 -44.77
C ASP A 66 -33.62 9.86 -43.27
N ALA A 67 -34.89 9.84 -42.86
CA ALA A 67 -35.31 9.68 -41.46
C ALA A 67 -34.73 8.43 -40.79
N LEU A 68 -34.36 7.40 -41.55
CA LEU A 68 -33.68 6.20 -41.11
C LEU A 68 -32.23 6.50 -40.69
N GLU A 69 -31.56 7.39 -41.41
CA GLU A 69 -30.18 7.81 -41.13
C GLU A 69 -30.09 8.63 -39.85
N GLN A 70 -31.04 9.54 -39.63
CA GLN A 70 -31.16 10.27 -38.38
C GLN A 70 -31.41 9.32 -37.16
N GLN A 71 -32.28 8.32 -37.35
CA GLN A 71 -32.51 7.31 -36.32
C GLN A 71 -31.28 6.43 -36.03
N MET A 72 -30.51 6.08 -37.07
CA MET A 72 -29.25 5.34 -36.89
C MET A 72 -28.19 6.19 -36.19
N GLN A 73 -28.10 7.50 -36.51
CA GLN A 73 -27.20 8.43 -35.82
C GLN A 73 -27.59 8.61 -34.35
N GLU A 74 -28.87 8.75 -34.06
CA GLU A 74 -29.37 8.81 -32.69
C GLU A 74 -29.12 7.52 -31.93
N LEU A 75 -29.29 6.34 -32.53
CA LEU A 75 -28.98 5.05 -31.97
C LEU A 75 -27.47 4.86 -31.70
N ALA A 76 -26.62 5.32 -32.63
CA ALA A 76 -25.18 5.26 -32.49
C ALA A 76 -24.64 6.21 -31.40
N GLN A 77 -25.30 7.35 -31.18
CA GLN A 77 -24.99 8.28 -30.11
C GLN A 77 -25.46 7.79 -28.73
N ARG A 78 -26.49 6.96 -28.69
CA ARG A 78 -26.93 6.31 -27.44
C ARG A 78 -25.94 5.22 -27.08
N LYS A 79 -24.98 5.53 -26.21
CA LYS A 79 -24.12 4.49 -25.60
C LYS A 79 -25.03 3.43 -24.99
N GLY A 80 -24.91 2.19 -25.46
CA GLY A 80 -25.62 1.07 -24.85
C GLY A 80 -25.25 0.98 -23.35
N MET A 81 -26.22 0.66 -22.50
CA MET A 81 -25.97 0.44 -21.08
C MET A 81 -25.67 -1.04 -20.85
N LEU A 82 -24.69 -1.31 -20.01
CA LEU A 82 -24.44 -2.63 -19.44
C LEU A 82 -25.15 -2.71 -18.11
N ASP A 83 -26.02 -3.69 -17.97
CA ASP A 83 -26.73 -3.97 -16.73
C ASP A 83 -25.96 -5.03 -15.93
N ASN A 84 -26.08 -4.95 -14.61
CA ASN A 84 -25.52 -5.93 -13.70
C ASN A 84 -24.02 -6.12 -13.88
N VAL A 85 -23.29 -5.01 -13.82
CA VAL A 85 -21.83 -4.97 -13.96
C VAL A 85 -21.18 -4.30 -12.75
N PRO A 86 -19.90 -4.62 -12.45
CA PRO A 86 -19.17 -3.99 -11.39
C PRO A 86 -19.13 -2.46 -11.53
N ILE A 87 -19.47 -1.75 -10.47
CA ILE A 87 -19.25 -0.31 -10.33
C ILE A 87 -18.03 -0.11 -9.44
N MET A 88 -17.06 0.66 -9.93
CA MET A 88 -15.80 0.89 -9.26
C MET A 88 -15.67 2.34 -8.82
N ALA A 89 -15.07 2.54 -7.66
CA ALA A 89 -14.61 3.82 -7.16
C ALA A 89 -13.08 3.88 -7.23
N ASP A 90 -12.56 4.91 -7.87
CA ASP A 90 -11.13 5.21 -7.89
C ASP A 90 -10.80 6.08 -6.67
N LEU A 91 -10.27 5.45 -5.64
CA LEU A 91 -9.88 6.12 -4.39
C LEU A 91 -8.51 6.79 -4.48
N LEU A 92 -7.71 6.46 -5.49
CA LEU A 92 -6.41 7.09 -5.71
C LEU A 92 -6.58 8.50 -6.27
N SER A 93 -7.40 8.64 -7.33
CA SER A 93 -7.68 9.93 -7.94
C SER A 93 -8.66 10.79 -7.11
N ASN A 94 -9.54 10.15 -6.33
CA ASN A 94 -10.53 10.83 -5.49
C ASN A 94 -10.13 10.78 -4.01
N ARG A 95 -9.22 11.68 -3.63
CA ARG A 95 -8.61 11.69 -2.28
C ARG A 95 -9.56 12.07 -1.16
N VAL A 96 -10.65 12.78 -1.44
CA VAL A 96 -11.66 13.15 -0.46
C VAL A 96 -13.01 12.63 -0.93
N CYS A 97 -13.53 11.65 -0.21
CA CYS A 97 -14.82 11.02 -0.48
C CYS A 97 -15.80 11.32 0.63
N GLY A 98 -17.04 11.64 0.28
CA GLY A 98 -18.15 11.80 1.21
C GLY A 98 -19.08 10.59 1.19
N VAL A 99 -19.59 10.21 2.35
CA VAL A 99 -20.60 9.14 2.48
C VAL A 99 -21.80 9.71 3.25
N LEU A 100 -22.93 9.78 2.60
CA LEU A 100 -24.21 10.23 3.16
C LEU A 100 -25.20 9.06 3.20
N GLY A 101 -25.99 8.96 4.24
CA GLY A 101 -27.04 7.95 4.37
C GLY A 101 -27.32 7.59 5.81
N SER A 102 -28.14 6.55 6.02
CA SER A 102 -28.37 6.05 7.38
C SER A 102 -27.09 5.43 7.95
N HIS A 103 -26.95 5.49 9.27
CA HIS A 103 -25.78 4.96 9.97
C HIS A 103 -25.51 3.49 9.64
N GLN A 104 -26.58 2.67 9.54
CA GLN A 104 -26.44 1.25 9.21
C GLN A 104 -25.92 1.04 7.77
N ALA A 105 -26.47 1.76 6.79
CA ALA A 105 -26.02 1.69 5.40
C ALA A 105 -24.56 2.13 5.26
N ALA A 106 -24.16 3.17 6.00
CA ALA A 106 -22.76 3.63 6.02
C ALA A 106 -21.82 2.59 6.61
N ILE A 107 -22.19 1.90 7.69
CA ILE A 107 -21.40 0.80 8.26
C ILE A 107 -21.26 -0.34 7.25
N ASP A 108 -22.33 -0.78 6.62
CA ASP A 108 -22.31 -1.90 5.66
C ASP A 108 -21.42 -1.55 4.45
N PHE A 109 -21.51 -0.32 3.95
CA PHE A 109 -20.65 0.18 2.88
C PHE A 109 -19.17 0.21 3.29
N VAL A 110 -18.85 0.80 4.44
CA VAL A 110 -17.47 0.89 4.96
C VAL A 110 -16.89 -0.50 5.20
N LEU A 111 -17.66 -1.43 5.76
CA LEU A 111 -17.24 -2.82 5.95
C LEU A 111 -16.87 -3.50 4.62
N SER A 112 -17.69 -3.31 3.58
CA SER A 112 -17.40 -3.86 2.25
C SER A 112 -16.10 -3.34 1.67
N LEU A 113 -15.81 -2.04 1.84
CA LEU A 113 -14.57 -1.41 1.40
C LEU A 113 -13.36 -1.91 2.18
N ILE A 114 -13.46 -2.00 3.52
CA ILE A 114 -12.37 -2.50 4.38
C ILE A 114 -11.97 -3.92 3.98
N MET A 115 -12.95 -4.81 3.79
CA MET A 115 -12.69 -6.19 3.41
C MET A 115 -11.96 -6.27 2.08
N ARG A 116 -12.41 -5.53 1.05
CA ARG A 116 -11.74 -5.49 -0.26
C ARG A 116 -10.34 -4.90 -0.17
N LEU A 117 -10.17 -3.79 0.54
CA LEU A 117 -8.85 -3.17 0.74
C LEU A 117 -7.87 -4.16 1.35
N CYS A 118 -8.26 -4.83 2.44
CA CYS A 118 -7.35 -5.69 3.18
C CYS A 118 -7.06 -7.03 2.50
N VAL A 119 -7.93 -7.48 1.57
CA VAL A 119 -7.70 -8.71 0.80
C VAL A 119 -6.92 -8.43 -0.48
N LEU A 120 -7.22 -7.33 -1.18
CA LEU A 120 -6.62 -7.03 -2.48
C LEU A 120 -5.27 -6.30 -2.38
N HIS A 121 -5.03 -5.56 -1.29
CA HIS A 121 -3.81 -4.77 -1.10
C HIS A 121 -3.06 -5.23 0.15
N SER A 122 -1.74 -5.30 0.04
CA SER A 122 -0.88 -5.67 1.17
C SER A 122 -0.73 -4.52 2.16
N TYR A 123 -0.49 -4.86 3.42
CA TYR A 123 -0.37 -3.88 4.49
C TYR A 123 0.93 -3.06 4.48
N ASP A 124 1.88 -3.38 3.60
CA ASP A 124 3.06 -2.56 3.35
C ASP A 124 2.81 -1.48 2.29
N GLU A 125 1.79 -1.65 1.45
CA GLU A 125 1.41 -0.71 0.41
C GLU A 125 0.18 0.13 0.77
N VAL A 126 -0.76 -0.43 1.57
CA VAL A 126 -1.96 0.27 2.02
C VAL A 126 -2.13 0.14 3.53
N LYS A 127 -2.35 1.27 4.18
CA LYS A 127 -2.72 1.37 5.60
C LYS A 127 -4.14 1.89 5.75
N THR A 128 -4.85 1.35 6.73
CA THR A 128 -6.21 1.79 7.06
C THR A 128 -6.22 2.51 8.40
N VAL A 129 -6.81 3.69 8.42
CA VAL A 129 -6.92 4.53 9.62
C VAL A 129 -8.39 4.68 9.99
N PHE A 130 -8.74 4.47 11.23
CA PHE A 130 -10.12 4.46 11.70
C PHE A 130 -10.34 5.50 12.80
N LEU A 131 -11.27 6.40 12.56
CA LEU A 131 -11.74 7.39 13.53
C LEU A 131 -13.22 7.11 13.78
N LEU A 132 -13.54 6.32 14.82
CA LEU A 132 -14.83 5.70 15.03
C LEU A 132 -15.39 6.06 16.41
N GLU A 133 -16.70 6.14 16.55
CA GLU A 133 -17.30 6.12 17.87
C GLU A 133 -17.15 4.70 18.51
N PRO A 134 -17.11 4.59 19.85
CA PRO A 134 -16.90 3.31 20.55
C PRO A 134 -17.92 2.22 20.15
N GLU A 135 -19.14 2.62 19.80
CA GLU A 135 -20.20 1.72 19.37
C GLU A 135 -19.88 1.05 18.04
N ASP A 136 -19.34 1.82 17.08
CA ASP A 136 -18.96 1.32 15.75
C ASP A 136 -17.73 0.42 15.85
N LEU A 137 -16.78 0.77 16.71
CA LEU A 137 -15.62 -0.08 16.97
C LEU A 137 -16.03 -1.46 17.52
N ASN A 138 -17.10 -1.55 18.29
CA ASN A 138 -17.62 -2.83 18.77
C ASN A 138 -18.24 -3.68 17.65
N ARG A 139 -18.77 -3.06 16.60
CA ARG A 139 -19.29 -3.77 15.41
C ARG A 139 -18.19 -4.24 14.48
N MET A 140 -17.06 -3.54 14.46
CA MET A 140 -15.91 -3.79 13.59
C MET A 140 -14.68 -4.29 14.36
N THR A 141 -14.85 -5.10 15.40
CA THR A 141 -13.76 -5.51 16.31
C THR A 141 -12.55 -6.13 15.60
N PHE A 142 -12.76 -6.77 14.45
CA PHE A 142 -11.70 -7.41 13.67
C PHE A 142 -10.63 -6.42 13.18
N ILE A 143 -10.96 -5.13 12.97
CA ILE A 143 -9.98 -4.11 12.52
C ILE A 143 -8.82 -3.97 13.52
N ARG A 144 -9.04 -4.31 14.79
CA ARG A 144 -8.02 -4.25 15.84
C ARG A 144 -6.85 -5.21 15.60
N TYR A 145 -7.08 -6.26 14.84
CA TYR A 145 -6.11 -7.32 14.58
C TYR A 145 -5.46 -7.22 13.20
N LEU A 146 -6.01 -6.37 12.31
CA LEU A 146 -5.50 -6.21 10.96
C LEU A 146 -4.11 -5.54 10.97
N PRO A 147 -3.13 -6.06 10.25
CA PRO A 147 -1.82 -5.44 10.12
C PRO A 147 -1.87 -4.10 9.36
N HIS A 148 -2.91 -3.88 8.56
CA HIS A 148 -3.19 -2.61 7.88
C HIS A 148 -3.46 -1.45 8.85
N SER A 149 -3.95 -1.75 10.07
CA SER A 149 -4.28 -0.76 11.10
C SER A 149 -3.13 -0.42 12.03
N TRP A 150 -1.90 -0.72 11.60
CA TRP A 150 -0.68 -0.45 12.36
C TRP A 150 0.40 0.13 11.43
N ASP A 151 1.28 0.94 12.01
CA ASP A 151 2.52 1.31 11.33
C ASP A 151 3.41 0.07 11.12
N ASN A 152 4.45 0.19 10.28
CA ASN A 152 5.31 -0.95 9.93
C ASN A 152 6.12 -1.49 11.14
N GLN A 153 6.32 -0.66 12.16
CA GLN A 153 7.04 -1.03 13.39
C GLN A 153 6.10 -1.53 14.49
N ARG A 154 4.79 -1.53 14.26
CA ARG A 154 3.74 -1.84 15.24
C ARG A 154 3.81 -0.98 16.51
N THR A 155 4.28 0.26 16.38
CA THR A 155 4.37 1.22 17.48
C THR A 155 3.14 2.12 17.56
N THR A 156 2.56 2.47 16.41
CA THR A 156 1.37 3.33 16.33
C THR A 156 0.20 2.54 15.74
N ARG A 157 -0.88 2.53 16.49
CA ARG A 157 -2.14 1.92 16.05
C ARG A 157 -3.00 2.97 15.38
N PHE A 158 -3.51 2.68 14.20
CA PHE A 158 -4.32 3.59 13.42
C PHE A 158 -5.83 3.44 13.70
N ILE A 159 -6.20 3.29 14.96
CA ILE A 159 -7.58 3.21 15.43
C ILE A 159 -7.74 4.16 16.59
N ALA A 160 -8.69 5.09 16.50
CA ALA A 160 -9.08 5.96 17.58
C ALA A 160 -10.59 5.91 17.80
N ALA A 161 -11.01 5.66 19.04
CA ALA A 161 -12.38 5.75 19.51
C ALA A 161 -12.54 6.88 20.55
N ASP A 162 -11.43 7.49 20.98
CA ASP A 162 -11.42 8.67 21.82
C ASP A 162 -10.32 9.66 21.41
N SER A 163 -10.36 10.86 21.99
CA SER A 163 -9.41 11.93 21.66
C SER A 163 -7.96 11.63 22.10
N ARG A 164 -7.74 10.72 23.03
CA ARG A 164 -6.39 10.32 23.47
C ARG A 164 -5.75 9.40 22.45
N GLU A 165 -6.55 8.50 21.87
CA GLU A 165 -6.10 7.59 20.82
C GLU A 165 -5.86 8.30 19.48
N SER A 166 -6.52 9.43 19.22
CA SER A 166 -6.31 10.22 17.99
C SER A 166 -5.00 11.00 17.98
N TYR A 167 -4.47 11.39 19.15
CA TYR A 167 -3.22 12.16 19.24
C TYR A 167 -2.00 11.44 18.63
N PRO A 168 -1.70 10.17 18.95
CA PRO A 168 -0.57 9.45 18.32
C PRO A 168 -0.69 9.34 16.80
N ILE A 169 -1.91 9.26 16.27
CA ILE A 169 -2.16 9.23 14.83
C ILE A 169 -1.79 10.58 14.20
N GLY A 170 -2.18 11.69 14.83
CA GLY A 170 -1.82 13.03 14.37
C GLY A 170 -0.30 13.25 14.34
N GLU A 171 0.39 12.91 15.41
CA GLU A 171 1.86 13.02 15.50
C GLU A 171 2.57 12.11 14.48
N TYR A 172 2.01 10.92 14.23
CA TYR A 172 2.52 10.03 13.20
C TYR A 172 2.44 10.68 11.81
N PHE A 173 1.28 11.25 11.44
CA PHE A 173 1.11 11.92 10.15
C PHE A 173 1.99 13.17 10.01
N LYS A 174 2.12 14.00 11.04
CA LYS A 174 3.02 15.16 11.02
C LYS A 174 4.45 14.74 10.66
N ARG A 175 4.96 13.71 11.34
CA ARG A 175 6.31 13.18 11.12
C ARG A 175 6.47 12.49 9.78
N GLU A 176 5.55 11.58 9.42
CA GLU A 176 5.66 10.75 8.22
C GLU A 176 5.46 11.55 6.94
N LEU A 177 4.58 12.53 6.94
CA LEU A 177 4.28 13.38 5.79
C LEU A 177 5.15 14.65 5.74
N GLY A 178 5.97 14.90 6.77
CA GLY A 178 6.86 16.06 6.81
C GLY A 178 6.12 17.40 6.89
N LEU A 179 4.95 17.41 7.57
CA LEU A 179 4.12 18.61 7.67
C LEU A 179 4.70 19.69 8.62
N ASP A 180 5.60 19.30 9.55
CA ASP A 180 6.23 20.19 10.50
C ASP A 180 7.42 20.98 9.94
N ASP A 181 8.08 20.51 8.89
CA ASP A 181 9.34 21.09 8.40
C ASP A 181 9.20 21.57 6.95
N LYS A 182 8.95 22.87 6.79
CA LYS A 182 9.01 23.54 5.46
C LYS A 182 10.44 23.57 4.86
N ARG A 183 11.45 23.03 5.56
CA ARG A 183 12.87 23.16 5.19
C ARG A 183 13.47 21.95 4.49
N ASP A 184 12.89 20.74 4.61
CA ASP A 184 13.48 19.51 4.07
C ASP A 184 12.83 19.01 2.75
N LYS A 185 12.41 19.93 1.87
CA LYS A 185 11.91 19.58 0.52
C LYS A 185 13.00 19.06 -0.43
N HIS A 186 14.22 18.74 0.03
CA HIS A 186 15.36 18.48 -0.87
C HIS A 186 16.13 17.17 -0.65
N ASP A 187 15.58 16.19 0.05
CA ASP A 187 16.21 14.86 0.01
C ASP A 187 15.45 13.97 -0.98
N GLY A 188 15.99 13.92 -2.21
CA GLY A 188 15.41 13.21 -3.38
C GLY A 188 15.39 11.68 -3.28
N THR A 189 15.27 11.14 -2.08
CA THR A 189 14.97 9.73 -1.82
C THR A 189 13.54 9.62 -1.33
N ALA A 190 12.60 9.59 -2.27
CA ALA A 190 11.24 9.21 -1.97
C ALA A 190 11.27 7.79 -1.33
N ARG A 191 11.20 7.72 -0.01
CA ARG A 191 10.86 6.47 0.67
C ARG A 191 9.53 6.01 0.08
N LYS A 192 9.45 4.78 -0.39
CA LYS A 192 8.21 4.16 -0.84
C LYS A 192 7.27 4.08 0.37
N ARG A 193 6.40 5.08 0.52
CA ARG A 193 5.43 5.17 1.63
C ARG A 193 4.20 4.37 1.26
N PRO A 194 3.52 3.73 2.23
CA PRO A 194 2.20 3.17 2.00
C PRO A 194 1.19 4.28 1.72
N HIS A 195 0.12 3.95 1.01
CA HIS A 195 -1.04 4.82 0.87
C HIS A 195 -1.95 4.64 2.09
N TYR A 196 -2.44 5.74 2.66
CA TYR A 196 -3.31 5.72 3.84
C TYR A 196 -4.76 5.94 3.42
N VAL A 197 -5.65 5.01 3.78
CA VAL A 197 -7.09 5.18 3.61
C VAL A 197 -7.72 5.44 4.97
N VAL A 198 -8.21 6.67 5.17
CA VAL A 198 -8.79 7.13 6.44
C VAL A 198 -10.31 6.99 6.40
N PHE A 199 -10.86 6.19 7.27
CA PHE A 199 -12.30 6.05 7.51
C PHE A 199 -12.70 6.96 8.68
N ALA A 200 -13.10 8.18 8.37
CA ALA A 200 -13.52 9.17 9.34
C ALA A 200 -15.03 9.08 9.58
N MET A 201 -15.46 8.25 10.52
CA MET A 201 -16.87 8.06 10.89
C MET A 201 -17.28 8.95 12.08
N SER A 202 -16.33 9.55 12.80
CA SER A 202 -16.56 10.52 13.86
C SER A 202 -15.94 11.86 13.49
N LYS A 203 -16.78 12.87 13.22
CA LYS A 203 -16.31 14.23 12.92
C LYS A 203 -15.51 14.81 14.08
N ARG A 204 -15.92 14.52 15.31
CA ARG A 204 -15.23 14.96 16.54
C ARG A 204 -13.79 14.43 16.58
N LEU A 205 -13.57 13.17 16.26
CA LEU A 205 -12.23 12.57 16.25
C LEU A 205 -11.41 13.04 15.04
N PHE A 206 -12.05 13.23 13.89
CA PHE A 206 -11.41 13.82 12.72
C PHE A 206 -10.86 15.22 13.05
N ASP A 207 -11.64 16.05 13.75
CA ASP A 207 -11.22 17.38 14.18
C ASP A 207 -10.06 17.36 15.20
N CYS A 208 -9.90 16.27 15.96
CA CYS A 208 -8.79 16.07 16.90
C CYS A 208 -7.46 15.68 16.19
N VAL A 209 -7.52 15.18 14.97
CA VAL A 209 -6.34 14.84 14.17
C VAL A 209 -6.02 16.02 13.25
N GLU A 210 -5.38 17.06 13.81
CA GLU A 210 -5.08 18.32 13.10
C GLU A 210 -4.54 18.13 11.66
N PRO A 211 -3.55 17.24 11.40
CA PRO A 211 -2.99 17.08 10.06
C PRO A 211 -4.00 16.70 8.98
N LEU A 212 -5.10 16.03 9.34
CA LEU A 212 -6.10 15.62 8.34
C LEU A 212 -6.78 16.80 7.66
N LYS A 213 -6.93 17.93 8.35
CA LYS A 213 -7.51 19.16 7.76
C LYS A 213 -6.58 19.71 6.69
N ASP A 214 -5.29 19.75 6.96
CA ASP A 214 -4.29 20.24 6.02
C ASP A 214 -4.16 19.28 4.83
N ILE A 215 -4.24 17.96 5.09
CA ILE A 215 -4.17 16.91 4.07
C ILE A 215 -5.33 17.03 3.07
N ILE A 216 -6.58 17.19 3.54
CA ILE A 216 -7.74 17.30 2.64
C ILE A 216 -7.75 18.61 1.85
N GLN A 217 -7.14 19.68 2.36
CA GLN A 217 -7.03 20.99 1.70
C GLN A 217 -5.83 21.10 0.78
N SER A 218 -4.89 20.15 0.85
CA SER A 218 -3.69 20.15 0.01
C SER A 218 -4.01 19.75 -1.42
N ASP A 219 -3.46 20.47 -2.39
CA ASP A 219 -3.47 20.08 -3.80
C ASP A 219 -2.40 19.01 -4.12
N GLU A 220 -1.40 18.83 -3.24
CA GLU A 220 -0.34 17.82 -3.40
C GLU A 220 -0.88 16.43 -3.06
N ASP A 221 -0.42 15.42 -3.82
CA ASP A 221 -0.70 14.02 -3.47
C ASP A 221 0.22 13.58 -2.34
N LEU A 222 -0.35 13.50 -1.15
CA LEU A 222 0.35 13.08 0.08
C LEU A 222 0.23 11.56 0.34
N GLY A 223 -0.38 10.81 -0.58
CA GLY A 223 -0.64 9.38 -0.40
C GLY A 223 -1.71 9.08 0.65
N VAL A 224 -2.71 9.96 0.77
CA VAL A 224 -3.80 9.83 1.75
C VAL A 224 -5.15 10.03 1.08
N THR A 225 -6.03 9.06 1.23
CA THR A 225 -7.45 9.17 0.86
C THR A 225 -8.31 9.21 2.11
N VAL A 226 -9.24 10.14 2.19
CA VAL A 226 -10.14 10.31 3.34
C VAL A 226 -11.57 10.06 2.92
N LEU A 227 -12.21 9.07 3.55
CA LEU A 227 -13.66 8.84 3.46
C LEU A 227 -14.33 9.42 4.70
N THR A 228 -15.15 10.45 4.52
CA THR A 228 -15.88 11.09 5.59
C THR A 228 -17.32 10.57 5.63
N VAL A 229 -17.75 10.08 6.79
CA VAL A 229 -19.13 9.65 7.06
C VAL A 229 -19.74 10.67 8.00
N PHE A 230 -20.06 11.86 7.46
CA PHE A 230 -20.58 12.99 8.21
C PHE A 230 -21.90 13.44 7.61
N ASP A 231 -22.72 14.14 8.39
CA ASP A 231 -23.97 14.75 7.91
C ASP A 231 -23.70 15.85 6.87
N ASP A 232 -22.53 16.48 6.92
CA ASP A 232 -22.08 17.52 6.00
C ASP A 232 -20.88 17.04 5.16
N VAL A 233 -20.92 17.31 3.88
CA VAL A 233 -19.86 16.93 2.92
C VAL A 233 -18.77 18.00 2.93
N PRO A 234 -17.49 17.64 3.09
CA PRO A 234 -16.38 18.57 2.96
C PRO A 234 -16.36 19.25 1.57
N LYS A 235 -15.95 20.52 1.53
CA LYS A 235 -15.86 21.29 0.26
C LYS A 235 -14.88 20.67 -0.74
N GLU A 236 -13.88 20.01 -0.21
CA GLU A 236 -12.81 19.34 -0.96
C GLU A 236 -13.25 17.99 -1.54
N CYS A 237 -14.46 17.52 -1.19
CA CYS A 237 -15.00 16.26 -1.69
C CYS A 237 -15.06 16.22 -3.22
N SER A 238 -14.54 15.16 -3.81
CA SER A 238 -14.58 14.91 -5.25
C SER A 238 -15.52 13.77 -5.62
N LEU A 239 -15.75 12.82 -4.70
CA LEU A 239 -16.57 11.64 -4.89
C LEU A 239 -17.56 11.49 -3.74
N LEU A 240 -18.85 11.46 -4.06
CA LEU A 240 -19.92 11.36 -3.08
C LEU A 240 -20.68 10.05 -3.24
N PHE A 241 -20.81 9.31 -2.14
CA PHE A 241 -21.67 8.14 -2.04
C PHE A 241 -22.93 8.49 -1.25
N THR A 242 -24.09 8.40 -1.90
CA THR A 242 -25.37 8.58 -1.25
C THR A 242 -26.03 7.22 -1.06
N LEU A 243 -26.12 6.79 0.19
CA LEU A 243 -26.61 5.46 0.56
C LEU A 243 -28.09 5.53 0.93
N SER A 244 -28.89 4.68 0.36
CA SER A 244 -30.33 4.59 0.60
C SER A 244 -30.68 3.28 1.32
N ASP A 245 -31.64 3.33 2.23
CA ASP A 245 -32.16 2.15 2.91
C ASP A 245 -32.96 1.21 1.96
N SER A 246 -33.25 1.68 0.74
CA SER A 246 -33.84 0.81 -0.32
C SER A 246 -32.85 -0.18 -0.91
N GLY A 247 -31.57 -0.10 -0.58
CA GLY A 247 -30.50 -0.93 -1.14
C GLY A 247 -29.97 -0.48 -2.51
N GLN A 248 -30.54 0.60 -3.07
CA GLN A 248 -29.98 1.24 -4.26
C GLN A 248 -29.25 2.52 -3.85
N HIS A 249 -27.96 2.58 -4.13
CA HIS A 249 -27.06 3.65 -3.76
C HIS A 249 -26.62 4.43 -4.97
N THR A 250 -26.15 5.65 -4.78
CA THR A 250 -25.68 6.51 -5.87
C THR A 250 -24.24 6.95 -5.60
N MET A 251 -23.41 6.94 -6.64
CA MET A 251 -22.07 7.48 -6.65
C MET A 251 -22.01 8.66 -7.61
N THR A 252 -21.67 9.86 -7.11
CA THR A 252 -21.62 11.12 -7.85
C THR A 252 -20.23 11.71 -7.85
N TYR A 253 -19.71 12.10 -9.02
CA TYR A 253 -18.45 12.83 -9.16
C TYR A 253 -18.70 14.33 -9.08
N LEU A 254 -18.38 14.95 -7.96
CA LEU A 254 -18.73 16.36 -7.70
C LEU A 254 -17.91 17.38 -8.51
N ARG A 255 -16.74 16.96 -9.03
CA ARG A 255 -15.85 17.81 -9.82
C ARG A 255 -15.97 17.59 -11.33
N GLU A 256 -16.66 16.55 -11.76
CA GLU A 256 -16.87 16.18 -13.16
C GLU A 256 -18.36 16.34 -13.52
N ILE A 257 -18.78 17.57 -13.82
CA ILE A 257 -20.19 17.94 -14.01
C ILE A 257 -20.90 17.12 -15.11
N ASP A 258 -20.19 16.73 -16.14
CA ASP A 258 -20.73 15.97 -17.29
C ASP A 258 -20.74 14.46 -17.08
N ARG A 259 -20.18 13.98 -15.97
CA ARG A 259 -20.15 12.55 -15.66
C ARG A 259 -21.44 12.12 -15.00
N PRO A 260 -22.19 11.19 -15.60
CA PRO A 260 -23.44 10.73 -15.01
C PRO A 260 -23.21 9.99 -13.70
N ASP A 261 -24.17 10.13 -12.78
CA ASP A 261 -24.21 9.37 -11.56
C ASP A 261 -24.27 7.86 -11.84
N ALA A 262 -23.57 7.07 -11.03
CA ALA A 262 -23.65 5.64 -11.08
C ALA A 262 -24.58 5.13 -9.97
N ILE A 263 -25.59 4.34 -10.36
CA ILE A 263 -26.49 3.67 -9.42
C ILE A 263 -25.96 2.26 -9.19
N PHE A 264 -25.85 1.84 -7.92
CA PHE A 264 -25.33 0.53 -7.56
C PHE A 264 -26.05 -0.06 -6.34
N ALA A 265 -25.96 -1.38 -6.20
CA ALA A 265 -26.30 -2.11 -4.99
C ALA A 265 -25.05 -2.77 -4.43
N LEU A 266 -24.92 -2.85 -3.10
CA LEU A 266 -23.79 -3.52 -2.47
C LEU A 266 -23.79 -5.02 -2.82
N ASP A 267 -22.57 -5.57 -2.99
CA ASP A 267 -22.44 -7.01 -3.13
C ASP A 267 -22.81 -7.71 -1.82
N PRO A 268 -23.63 -8.77 -1.87
CA PRO A 268 -23.91 -9.57 -0.69
C PRO A 268 -22.66 -10.36 -0.26
N TYR A 269 -22.56 -10.64 1.03
CA TYR A 269 -21.52 -11.51 1.57
C TYR A 269 -22.00 -12.25 2.82
N SER A 270 -21.36 -13.39 3.12
CA SER A 270 -21.61 -14.13 4.36
C SER A 270 -20.81 -13.52 5.51
N PRO A 271 -21.42 -13.15 6.65
CA PRO A 271 -20.69 -12.69 7.83
C PRO A 271 -19.68 -13.72 8.37
N GLU A 272 -19.95 -15.01 8.20
CA GLU A 272 -19.04 -16.08 8.62
C GLU A 272 -17.79 -16.11 7.76
N ASP A 273 -17.95 -16.03 6.42
CA ASP A 273 -16.83 -15.98 5.48
C ASP A 273 -16.02 -14.71 5.66
N ALA A 274 -16.65 -13.57 5.87
CA ALA A 274 -15.99 -12.33 6.20
C ALA A 274 -15.15 -12.45 7.49
N GLY A 275 -15.73 -13.00 8.55
CA GLY A 275 -15.02 -13.24 9.81
C GLY A 275 -13.86 -14.22 9.68
N ARG A 276 -14.00 -15.27 8.87
CA ARG A 276 -12.95 -16.23 8.55
C ARG A 276 -11.82 -15.56 7.76
N CYS A 277 -12.17 -14.86 6.68
CA CYS A 277 -11.24 -14.16 5.81
C CYS A 277 -10.40 -13.14 6.60
N MET A 278 -11.04 -12.27 7.39
CA MET A 278 -10.33 -11.24 8.17
C MET A 278 -9.40 -11.85 9.23
N ARG A 279 -9.74 -13.01 9.82
CA ARG A 279 -8.81 -13.73 10.71
C ARG A 279 -7.59 -14.27 9.96
N ILE A 280 -7.75 -14.76 8.74
CA ILE A 280 -6.62 -15.23 7.92
C ILE A 280 -5.72 -14.07 7.55
N VAL A 281 -6.28 -12.95 7.06
CA VAL A 281 -5.52 -11.74 6.75
C VAL A 281 -4.74 -11.23 7.98
N ALA A 282 -5.38 -11.21 9.16
CA ALA A 282 -4.76 -10.76 10.40
C ALA A 282 -3.57 -11.63 10.84
N ASN A 283 -3.56 -12.91 10.48
CA ASN A 283 -2.52 -13.88 10.83
C ASN A 283 -1.57 -14.21 9.67
N THR A 284 -1.67 -13.49 8.54
CA THR A 284 -0.78 -13.69 7.41
C THR A 284 0.36 -12.67 7.46
N ASP A 285 1.58 -13.16 7.64
CA ASP A 285 2.75 -12.31 7.59
C ASP A 285 3.26 -12.19 6.16
N LEU A 286 3.43 -10.94 5.71
CA LEU A 286 4.10 -10.62 4.48
C LEU A 286 5.61 -10.66 4.73
N ARG A 287 6.30 -11.57 4.08
CA ARG A 287 7.77 -11.50 4.03
C ARG A 287 8.14 -10.42 3.01
N ILE A 288 8.31 -9.20 3.51
CA ILE A 288 8.68 -8.06 2.70
C ILE A 288 10.16 -8.21 2.32
N VAL A 289 10.40 -8.96 1.26
CA VAL A 289 11.73 -9.05 0.65
C VAL A 289 12.16 -7.67 0.15
N SER A 290 11.24 -6.77 -0.19
CA SER A 290 11.52 -5.45 -0.75
C SER A 290 11.85 -4.36 0.27
N GLN A 291 11.36 -4.42 1.51
CA GLN A 291 11.79 -3.46 2.55
C GLN A 291 13.15 -3.80 3.14
N ALA A 292 13.53 -5.07 3.05
CA ALA A 292 14.86 -5.52 3.38
C ALA A 292 15.92 -5.02 2.38
N TYR A 293 15.54 -4.56 1.18
CA TYR A 293 16.48 -4.18 0.11
C TYR A 293 16.82 -2.68 0.01
N SER A 294 16.38 -1.83 0.93
CA SER A 294 17.07 -0.56 1.10
C SER A 294 18.36 -0.80 1.89
N LEU A 295 19.38 -1.26 1.20
CA LEU A 295 20.73 -1.21 1.75
C LEU A 295 20.96 0.21 2.30
N PRO A 296 21.43 0.37 3.53
CA PRO A 296 21.84 1.68 4.01
C PRO A 296 22.83 2.26 2.99
N LYS A 297 22.66 3.52 2.61
CA LYS A 297 23.52 4.18 1.61
C LYS A 297 25.01 4.06 1.94
N THR A 298 25.32 4.03 3.22
CA THR A 298 26.66 3.82 3.78
C THR A 298 26.53 3.12 5.11
N VAL A 299 27.39 2.15 5.36
CA VAL A 299 27.58 1.51 6.67
C VAL A 299 29.03 1.72 7.04
N THR A 300 29.28 2.34 8.16
CA THR A 300 30.66 2.49 8.64
C THR A 300 31.18 1.15 9.19
N PHE A 301 32.51 1.00 9.17
CA PHE A 301 33.14 -0.21 9.71
C PHE A 301 32.77 -0.46 11.18
N LEU A 302 32.68 0.58 11.98
CA LEU A 302 32.31 0.48 13.39
C LEU A 302 30.85 0.07 13.58
N GLU A 303 29.94 0.63 12.79
CA GLU A 303 28.52 0.22 12.79
C GLU A 303 28.35 -1.26 12.42
N MET A 304 29.11 -1.76 11.44
CA MET A 304 29.11 -3.18 11.06
C MET A 304 29.52 -4.08 12.24
N PHE A 305 30.45 -3.63 13.08
CA PHE A 305 30.84 -4.36 14.29
C PHE A 305 29.95 -4.06 15.52
N GLY A 306 28.96 -3.19 15.40
CA GLY A 306 28.02 -2.81 16.46
C GLY A 306 28.69 -2.00 17.59
N VAL A 307 29.75 -1.25 17.28
CA VAL A 307 30.51 -0.46 18.26
C VAL A 307 30.56 1.02 17.88
N GLY A 308 30.66 1.88 18.87
CA GLY A 308 30.71 3.33 18.66
C GLY A 308 32.12 3.89 18.54
N ARG A 309 33.14 3.18 19.03
CA ARG A 309 34.54 3.62 19.05
C ARG A 309 35.48 2.49 18.66
N VAL A 310 36.67 2.83 18.16
CA VAL A 310 37.70 1.88 17.75
C VAL A 310 38.18 1.00 18.92
N GLU A 311 38.26 1.59 20.11
CA GLU A 311 38.69 0.90 21.31
C GLU A 311 37.72 -0.25 21.70
N ASP A 312 36.43 -0.11 21.35
CA ASP A 312 35.40 -1.10 21.67
C ASP A 312 35.43 -2.33 20.75
N LEU A 313 36.19 -2.28 19.65
CA LEU A 313 36.38 -3.44 18.75
C LEU A 313 37.00 -4.64 19.47
N ASN A 314 37.82 -4.37 20.50
CA ASN A 314 38.47 -5.35 21.35
C ASN A 314 39.12 -6.54 20.61
N PRO A 315 40.12 -6.31 19.71
CA PRO A 315 40.75 -7.35 18.91
C PRO A 315 41.34 -8.48 19.78
N MET A 316 41.93 -8.14 20.93
CA MET A 316 42.53 -9.11 21.83
C MET A 316 41.56 -10.20 22.31
N LYS A 317 40.29 -9.84 22.51
CA LYS A 317 39.24 -10.80 22.88
C LYS A 317 38.88 -11.68 21.68
N ARG A 318 38.66 -11.06 20.52
CA ARG A 318 38.30 -11.73 19.27
C ARG A 318 39.36 -12.74 18.82
N TRP A 319 40.63 -12.39 18.89
CA TRP A 319 41.75 -13.28 18.56
C TRP A 319 41.80 -14.52 19.43
N ARG A 320 41.40 -14.44 20.70
CA ARG A 320 41.34 -15.60 21.61
C ARG A 320 40.16 -16.53 21.31
N GLU A 321 39.08 -15.97 20.80
CA GLU A 321 37.86 -16.70 20.49
C GLU A 321 37.86 -17.29 19.08
N SER A 322 38.68 -16.76 18.18
CA SER A 322 38.77 -17.19 16.79
C SER A 322 39.74 -18.36 16.59
N ASN A 323 39.46 -19.18 15.59
CA ASN A 323 40.32 -20.28 15.20
C ASN A 323 40.36 -20.42 13.68
N PRO A 324 41.40 -19.91 13.00
CA PRO A 324 41.48 -19.88 11.53
C PRO A 324 41.62 -21.28 10.88
N MET A 325 42.00 -22.30 11.70
CA MET A 325 42.01 -23.70 11.21
C MET A 325 40.59 -24.28 11.04
N LYS A 326 39.60 -23.66 11.65
CA LYS A 326 38.20 -24.11 11.57
C LYS A 326 37.37 -23.23 10.63
N SER A 327 37.58 -21.93 10.63
CA SER A 327 36.81 -20.94 9.86
C SER A 327 37.62 -19.66 9.70
N LEU A 328 37.51 -19.03 8.54
CA LEU A 328 38.03 -17.69 8.24
C LEU A 328 36.87 -16.67 8.08
N SER A 329 35.75 -16.96 8.73
CA SER A 329 34.54 -16.13 8.67
C SER A 329 34.80 -14.75 9.22
N THR A 330 34.49 -13.72 8.42
CA THR A 330 34.62 -12.32 8.84
C THR A 330 33.50 -11.50 8.22
N PRO A 331 32.95 -10.50 8.94
CA PRO A 331 31.92 -9.63 8.40
C PRO A 331 32.50 -8.72 7.31
N VAL A 332 31.78 -8.57 6.21
CA VAL A 332 32.16 -7.74 5.05
C VAL A 332 31.14 -6.67 4.71
N GLY A 333 29.98 -6.67 5.38
CA GLY A 333 28.90 -5.74 5.15
C GLY A 333 27.68 -6.10 5.96
N ILE A 334 26.61 -5.35 5.71
CA ILE A 334 25.29 -5.60 6.26
C ILE A 334 24.36 -5.91 5.09
N GLY A 335 23.66 -7.03 5.17
CA GLY A 335 22.65 -7.42 4.21
C GLY A 335 21.38 -6.57 4.31
N SER A 336 20.49 -6.78 3.38
CA SER A 336 19.26 -6.01 3.23
C SER A 336 18.29 -6.13 4.43
N GLY A 337 18.40 -7.19 5.22
CA GLY A 337 17.63 -7.39 6.47
C GLY A 337 18.31 -6.86 7.73
N GLY A 338 19.44 -6.15 7.61
CA GLY A 338 20.24 -5.71 8.76
C GLY A 338 21.15 -6.81 9.32
N GLU A 339 21.17 -8.00 8.73
CA GLU A 339 22.04 -9.10 9.09
C GLU A 339 23.49 -8.84 8.64
N LEU A 340 24.44 -9.28 9.45
CA LEU A 340 25.86 -9.25 9.06
C LEU A 340 26.13 -10.22 7.91
N MET A 341 26.62 -9.69 6.82
CA MET A 341 27.12 -10.52 5.71
C MET A 341 28.52 -11.03 6.04
N GLN A 342 28.64 -12.35 6.21
CA GLN A 342 29.88 -13.02 6.54
C GLN A 342 30.51 -13.63 5.27
N LEU A 343 31.83 -13.47 5.14
CA LEU A 343 32.62 -14.15 4.11
C LEU A 343 33.61 -15.08 4.79
N ASP A 344 33.55 -16.36 4.44
CA ASP A 344 34.45 -17.40 4.96
C ASP A 344 35.21 -18.06 3.84
N LEU A 345 36.47 -17.65 3.60
CA LEU A 345 37.36 -18.21 2.58
C LEU A 345 38.08 -19.48 3.03
N HIS A 346 37.60 -20.16 4.07
CA HIS A 346 38.10 -21.47 4.42
C HIS A 346 37.58 -22.52 3.43
N GLN A 347 38.44 -23.47 3.05
CA GLN A 347 38.15 -24.47 1.99
C GLN A 347 36.88 -25.32 2.25
N LYS A 348 36.45 -25.43 3.51
CA LYS A 348 35.24 -26.18 3.88
C LYS A 348 33.94 -25.38 3.69
N PHE A 349 34.02 -24.10 3.39
CA PHE A 349 32.87 -23.19 3.25
C PHE A 349 32.81 -22.61 1.83
N GLN A 350 33.10 -21.31 1.66
CA GLN A 350 33.03 -20.66 0.34
C GLN A 350 34.28 -20.92 -0.53
N GLY A 351 35.29 -21.58 0.03
CA GLY A 351 36.49 -21.98 -0.66
C GLY A 351 37.63 -20.97 -0.53
N PRO A 352 38.90 -21.40 -0.85
CA PRO A 352 40.07 -20.57 -0.61
C PRO A 352 40.30 -19.50 -1.68
N HIS A 353 39.42 -19.41 -2.69
CA HIS A 353 39.59 -18.48 -3.81
C HIS A 353 38.37 -17.58 -3.94
N GLY A 354 38.59 -16.29 -4.20
CA GLY A 354 37.56 -15.33 -4.45
C GLY A 354 37.89 -14.46 -5.66
N LEU A 355 36.90 -14.12 -6.47
CA LEU A 355 36.98 -13.14 -7.54
C LEU A 355 36.11 -11.95 -7.24
N VAL A 356 36.70 -10.75 -7.19
CA VAL A 356 35.99 -9.50 -7.02
C VAL A 356 36.00 -8.74 -8.35
N ALA A 357 34.84 -8.61 -8.98
CA ALA A 357 34.68 -7.92 -10.26
C ALA A 357 33.70 -6.73 -10.12
N GLY A 358 33.94 -5.69 -10.88
CA GLY A 358 33.08 -4.51 -10.91
C GLY A 358 33.70 -3.38 -11.73
N MET A 359 32.88 -2.42 -12.15
CA MET A 359 33.34 -1.22 -12.88
C MET A 359 34.17 -0.29 -12.00
N THR A 360 34.88 0.64 -12.60
CA THR A 360 35.57 1.72 -11.87
C THR A 360 34.57 2.51 -11.04
N GLY A 361 34.88 2.76 -9.77
CA GLY A 361 33.99 3.45 -8.83
C GLY A 361 32.91 2.57 -8.19
N SER A 362 32.86 1.26 -8.45
CA SER A 362 31.85 0.33 -7.86
C SER A 362 32.14 -0.10 -6.42
N GLY A 363 33.22 0.39 -5.79
CA GLY A 363 33.57 0.06 -4.40
C GLY A 363 34.45 -1.17 -4.21
N LYS A 364 35.08 -1.73 -5.27
CA LYS A 364 35.97 -2.90 -5.16
C LYS A 364 37.09 -2.74 -4.13
N SER A 365 37.75 -1.59 -4.17
CA SER A 365 38.85 -1.27 -3.23
C SER A 365 38.34 -1.12 -1.81
N GLU A 366 37.20 -0.46 -1.62
CA GLU A 366 36.56 -0.33 -0.30
C GLU A 366 36.16 -1.70 0.28
N PHE A 367 35.63 -2.59 -0.57
CA PHE A 367 35.33 -3.95 -0.15
C PHE A 367 36.60 -4.72 0.29
N LEU A 368 37.70 -4.64 -0.46
CA LEU A 368 38.96 -5.29 -0.10
C LEU A 368 39.55 -4.72 1.20
N ILE A 369 39.53 -3.40 1.37
CA ILE A 369 39.98 -2.75 2.62
C ILE A 369 39.13 -3.21 3.79
N THR A 370 37.81 -3.23 3.63
CA THR A 370 36.89 -3.71 4.66
C THR A 370 37.16 -5.17 5.03
N TYR A 371 37.39 -6.02 4.05
CA TYR A 371 37.73 -7.43 4.28
C TYR A 371 39.05 -7.60 5.04
N ILE A 372 40.12 -6.90 4.62
CA ILE A 372 41.43 -6.96 5.29
C ILE A 372 41.34 -6.48 6.74
N LEU A 373 40.69 -5.34 6.97
CA LEU A 373 40.50 -4.79 8.32
C LEU A 373 39.65 -5.75 9.19
N SER A 374 38.61 -6.32 8.63
CA SER A 374 37.77 -7.28 9.33
C SER A 374 38.53 -8.55 9.73
N MET A 375 39.36 -9.06 8.86
CA MET A 375 40.27 -10.19 9.15
C MET A 375 41.24 -9.82 10.25
N ALA A 376 41.89 -8.67 10.17
CA ALA A 376 42.85 -8.21 11.18
C ALA A 376 42.22 -7.98 12.58
N VAL A 377 40.96 -7.56 12.64
CA VAL A 377 40.21 -7.43 13.91
C VAL A 377 39.84 -8.79 14.51
N ASN A 378 39.56 -9.79 13.67
CA ASN A 378 39.05 -11.09 14.14
C ASN A 378 40.13 -12.14 14.35
N TYR A 379 41.29 -12.05 13.70
CA TYR A 379 42.34 -13.09 13.73
C TYR A 379 43.70 -12.54 14.14
N HIS A 380 44.44 -13.35 14.92
CA HIS A 380 45.77 -12.95 15.41
C HIS A 380 46.78 -12.85 14.27
N PRO A 381 47.72 -11.90 14.28
CA PRO A 381 48.71 -11.72 13.23
C PRO A 381 49.72 -12.88 13.10
N ASP A 382 49.88 -13.71 14.13
CA ASP A 382 50.69 -14.96 14.07
C ASP A 382 49.96 -16.09 13.35
N GLU A 383 48.66 -15.96 13.16
CA GLU A 383 47.80 -17.00 12.55
C GLU A 383 47.38 -16.66 11.13
N VAL A 384 47.21 -15.37 10.86
CA VAL A 384 46.77 -14.84 9.54
C VAL A 384 47.67 -13.69 9.11
N ALA A 385 48.29 -13.84 7.93
CA ALA A 385 49.10 -12.82 7.31
C ALA A 385 48.59 -12.48 5.89
N PHE A 386 48.81 -11.26 5.46
CA PHE A 386 48.41 -10.78 4.14
C PHE A 386 49.63 -10.62 3.20
N ALA A 387 49.52 -11.13 1.99
CA ALA A 387 50.42 -10.82 0.90
C ALA A 387 49.63 -10.03 -0.17
N LEU A 388 49.91 -8.74 -0.25
CA LEU A 388 49.23 -7.82 -1.16
C LEU A 388 50.16 -7.57 -2.35
N ILE A 389 49.64 -7.82 -3.55
CA ILE A 389 50.38 -7.62 -4.81
C ILE A 389 49.49 -6.72 -5.67
N ASP A 390 50.05 -5.56 -6.09
CA ASP A 390 49.37 -4.61 -6.97
C ASP A 390 49.86 -4.80 -8.41
#